data_78cceea8bc49375e6c58855057387528
#
_entry.id   78cceea8bc49375e6c58855057387528
#
_cell.length_a   1.000
_cell.length_b   1.000
_cell.length_c   1.000
_cell.angle_alpha   90.00
_cell.angle_beta   90.00
_cell.angle_gamma   90.00
#
_symmetry.space_group_name_H-M   'P 1'
#
loop_
_entity.id
_entity.type
_entity.pdbx_description
1 polymer ?
#
loop_
_entity_poly.entity_id
_entity_poly.type
_entity_poly.pdbx_seq_one_letter_code
_entity_poly.pdbx_strand_id
1 'polypeptide(L)'
;MSKKIERKDRKFKFETLQLHVGQESPDPVTDARAVPIYQTSSYVFRNCDHAAARFGLADAGNIYGRLTNPTEDVFEKRIAALEGGSAALAVASGAAAITYTIENLAQQGDHIVAAKNIYGGTTNLLEHTLPAYGITTTFVDVFNLEEVENAIQDNTKAVYIETLGNPNSDVVDIEAIAKIAHAHKIPLVVDNTFATPYLVRPIEYGADIVVHSATKFIGGHGTTIGGVIVEGGKFDWEASGKFASLTEPNPSYHGVSFTKACGPAAFVTKIRAILLRDTGATISPVSSFIFLQGLETLSLRVERHVENALKVVQYLNNHPQVEKVHHPSVSTDASQQELYKKYFPNGGGSIFTFEIKGDAQKAKDFIDNLELFSLLANVADVKSLVIHPATTTHSQCTEEELLDQGIKPNTIRLSIGTENIDDIIQDLDEAFKAVAE
;
A
#
# COMPACT_ATOMS: atom_id res chain seq x y z
N MET A 1 -8.36 -45.12 6.42
CA MET A 1 -7.18 -44.21 6.36
C MET A 1 -7.57 -43.00 5.55
N SER A 2 -7.61 -41.80 6.11
CA SER A 2 -7.81 -40.55 5.34
C SER A 2 -6.65 -40.38 4.38
N LYS A 3 -6.93 -40.07 3.10
CA LYS A 3 -5.88 -39.72 2.12
C LYS A 3 -5.10 -38.52 2.62
N LYS A 4 -3.77 -38.58 2.60
CA LYS A 4 -2.90 -37.44 2.91
C LYS A 4 -3.19 -36.32 1.90
N ILE A 5 -3.55 -35.13 2.40
CA ILE A 5 -3.76 -33.94 1.55
C ILE A 5 -2.40 -33.50 1.03
N GLU A 6 -2.23 -33.39 -0.28
CA GLU A 6 -1.01 -32.86 -0.89
C GLU A 6 -0.81 -31.39 -0.53
N ARG A 7 0.45 -30.91 -0.50
CA ARG A 7 0.78 -29.53 -0.10
C ARG A 7 0.03 -28.49 -0.95
N LYS A 8 -0.09 -28.70 -2.25
CA LYS A 8 -0.79 -27.82 -3.20
C LYS A 8 -2.28 -27.65 -2.90
N ASP A 9 -2.90 -28.63 -2.23
CA ASP A 9 -4.33 -28.65 -1.91
C ASP A 9 -4.62 -28.14 -0.49
N ARG A 10 -3.57 -27.74 0.26
CA ARG A 10 -3.72 -27.22 1.63
C ARG A 10 -3.95 -25.71 1.60
N LYS A 11 -4.97 -25.26 2.34
CA LYS A 11 -5.20 -23.85 2.64
C LYS A 11 -4.38 -23.46 3.87
N PHE A 12 -3.22 -22.87 3.64
CA PHE A 12 -2.36 -22.35 4.71
C PHE A 12 -2.90 -21.02 5.25
N LYS A 13 -2.60 -20.75 6.53
CA LYS A 13 -2.88 -19.46 7.17
C LYS A 13 -1.77 -18.44 6.83
N PHE A 14 -2.02 -17.18 7.16
CA PHE A 14 -1.16 -16.04 6.82
C PHE A 14 0.30 -16.28 7.21
N GLU A 15 0.54 -16.70 8.45
CA GLU A 15 1.88 -16.90 9.04
C GLU A 15 2.67 -18.00 8.31
N THR A 16 1.98 -18.98 7.73
CA THR A 16 2.61 -20.01 6.89
C THR A 16 2.84 -19.49 5.47
N LEU A 17 1.88 -18.75 4.91
CA LEU A 17 2.03 -18.16 3.57
C LEU A 17 3.20 -17.18 3.52
N GLN A 18 3.35 -16.30 4.52
CA GLN A 18 4.43 -15.30 4.57
C GLN A 18 5.83 -15.92 4.58
N LEU A 19 5.97 -17.20 4.99
CA LEU A 19 7.24 -17.91 5.07
C LEU A 19 7.53 -18.79 3.86
N HIS A 20 6.51 -19.26 3.14
CA HIS A 20 6.67 -20.38 2.21
C HIS A 20 6.28 -20.11 0.76
N VAL A 21 5.40 -19.16 0.49
CA VAL A 21 4.94 -18.91 -0.89
C VAL A 21 6.09 -18.40 -1.74
N GLY A 22 6.22 -18.99 -2.94
CA GLY A 22 7.28 -18.68 -3.91
C GLY A 22 8.59 -19.43 -3.67
N GLN A 23 8.74 -20.14 -2.54
CA GLN A 23 9.90 -21.00 -2.25
C GLN A 23 9.46 -22.34 -1.62
N GLU A 24 8.44 -22.94 -2.20
CA GLU A 24 7.92 -24.25 -1.80
C GLU A 24 8.97 -25.36 -1.94
N SER A 25 9.89 -25.17 -2.89
CA SER A 25 11.06 -26.03 -3.14
C SER A 25 12.36 -25.24 -2.93
N PRO A 26 13.46 -25.90 -2.60
CA PRO A 26 14.78 -25.25 -2.58
C PRO A 26 15.18 -24.75 -3.98
N ASP A 27 16.21 -23.91 -4.06
CA ASP A 27 16.79 -23.51 -5.33
C ASP A 27 17.20 -24.73 -6.17
N PRO A 28 16.76 -24.86 -7.43
CA PRO A 28 16.93 -26.09 -8.20
C PRO A 28 18.38 -26.36 -8.63
N VAL A 29 19.28 -25.37 -8.50
CA VAL A 29 20.68 -25.48 -8.91
C VAL A 29 21.60 -25.76 -7.73
N THR A 30 21.33 -25.12 -6.59
CA THR A 30 22.24 -25.11 -5.43
C THR A 30 21.66 -25.81 -4.21
N ASP A 31 20.40 -26.23 -4.25
CA ASP A 31 19.63 -26.73 -3.10
C ASP A 31 19.52 -25.73 -1.94
N ALA A 32 19.80 -24.44 -2.18
CA ALA A 32 19.71 -23.43 -1.16
C ALA A 32 18.28 -23.29 -0.62
N ARG A 33 18.15 -23.30 0.72
CA ARG A 33 16.85 -23.10 1.39
C ARG A 33 16.42 -21.65 1.39
N ALA A 34 17.35 -20.71 1.60
CA ALA A 34 17.06 -19.28 1.48
C ALA A 34 16.90 -18.89 0.00
N VAL A 35 16.08 -17.87 -0.28
CA VAL A 35 15.95 -17.34 -1.64
C VAL A 35 17.27 -16.71 -2.08
N PRO A 36 17.92 -17.19 -3.17
CA PRO A 36 19.15 -16.58 -3.68
C PRO A 36 18.90 -15.16 -4.20
N ILE A 37 19.91 -14.30 -4.08
CA ILE A 37 19.89 -12.96 -4.70
C ILE A 37 20.50 -13.09 -6.10
N TYR A 38 19.65 -13.03 -7.13
CA TYR A 38 20.09 -13.07 -8.53
C TYR A 38 20.45 -11.66 -9.02
N GLN A 39 21.64 -11.21 -8.65
CA GLN A 39 22.14 -9.88 -9.03
C GLN A 39 22.72 -9.91 -10.44
N THR A 40 21.83 -9.84 -11.44
CA THR A 40 22.19 -9.84 -12.86
C THR A 40 21.26 -8.95 -13.68
N SER A 41 21.79 -8.34 -14.74
CA SER A 41 20.99 -7.55 -15.69
C SER A 41 20.41 -8.39 -16.83
N SER A 42 21.02 -9.52 -17.17
CA SER A 42 20.67 -10.28 -18.38
C SER A 42 20.86 -11.79 -18.20
N TYR A 43 20.18 -12.54 -19.09
CA TYR A 43 20.18 -14.00 -19.06
C TYR A 43 20.56 -14.55 -20.42
N VAL A 44 21.35 -15.65 -20.45
CA VAL A 44 21.83 -16.27 -21.69
C VAL A 44 20.78 -17.18 -22.31
N PHE A 45 20.57 -17.05 -23.62
CA PHE A 45 19.74 -17.95 -24.40
C PHE A 45 20.55 -19.13 -24.93
N ARG A 46 19.91 -20.28 -25.11
CA ARG A 46 20.54 -21.49 -25.62
C ARG A 46 20.90 -21.37 -27.10
N ASN A 47 20.06 -20.68 -27.89
CA ASN A 47 20.23 -20.40 -29.31
C ASN A 47 19.26 -19.28 -29.75
N CYS A 48 19.29 -18.88 -31.01
CA CYS A 48 18.43 -17.82 -31.55
C CYS A 48 16.92 -18.17 -31.52
N ASP A 49 16.56 -19.43 -31.74
CA ASP A 49 15.15 -19.85 -31.67
C ASP A 49 14.60 -19.76 -30.26
N HIS A 50 15.41 -20.15 -29.27
CA HIS A 50 15.05 -19.97 -27.86
C HIS A 50 14.90 -18.48 -27.49
N ALA A 51 15.79 -17.63 -27.99
CA ALA A 51 15.65 -16.17 -27.79
C ALA A 51 14.35 -15.66 -28.42
N ALA A 52 14.07 -16.02 -29.65
CA ALA A 52 12.84 -15.62 -30.35
C ALA A 52 11.56 -16.10 -29.63
N ALA A 53 11.55 -17.34 -29.13
CA ALA A 53 10.44 -17.89 -28.37
C ALA A 53 10.19 -17.12 -27.04
N ARG A 54 11.26 -16.70 -26.34
CA ARG A 54 11.18 -15.87 -25.13
C ARG A 54 10.57 -14.50 -25.43
N PHE A 55 11.07 -13.80 -26.44
CA PHE A 55 10.55 -12.48 -26.85
C PHE A 55 9.14 -12.56 -27.41
N GLY A 56 8.78 -13.66 -28.08
CA GLY A 56 7.45 -13.93 -28.59
C GLY A 56 6.45 -14.47 -27.58
N LEU A 57 6.82 -14.60 -26.31
CA LEU A 57 6.00 -15.15 -25.19
C LEU A 57 5.58 -16.63 -25.41
N ALA A 58 6.24 -17.34 -26.30
CA ALA A 58 6.01 -18.77 -26.55
C ALA A 58 6.77 -19.68 -25.55
N ASP A 59 7.79 -19.14 -24.89
CA ASP A 59 8.55 -19.82 -23.83
C ASP A 59 8.68 -18.90 -22.61
N ALA A 60 8.28 -19.40 -21.43
CA ALA A 60 8.33 -18.65 -20.19
C ALA A 60 9.74 -18.58 -19.62
N GLY A 61 10.13 -17.46 -18.99
CA GLY A 61 11.38 -17.31 -18.24
C GLY A 61 12.02 -15.93 -18.38
N ASN A 62 13.25 -15.86 -17.88
CA ASN A 62 13.97 -14.60 -17.78
C ASN A 62 14.58 -14.17 -19.11
N ILE A 63 14.54 -12.85 -19.36
CA ILE A 63 15.14 -12.20 -20.53
C ILE A 63 16.12 -11.14 -20.08
N TYR A 64 15.65 -10.20 -19.29
CA TYR A 64 16.40 -9.05 -18.81
C TYR A 64 15.91 -8.65 -17.41
N GLY A 65 16.82 -8.32 -16.51
CA GLY A 65 16.55 -8.08 -15.09
C GLY A 65 15.53 -6.99 -14.80
N ARG A 66 15.33 -6.02 -15.70
CA ARG A 66 14.26 -5.02 -15.57
C ARG A 66 12.85 -5.62 -15.68
N LEU A 67 12.70 -6.70 -16.44
CA LEU A 67 11.40 -7.32 -16.71
C LEU A 67 11.10 -8.47 -15.76
N THR A 68 12.11 -9.31 -15.50
CA THR A 68 11.97 -10.52 -14.70
C THR A 68 13.26 -10.83 -13.96
N ASN A 69 13.13 -11.20 -12.69
CA ASN A 69 14.24 -11.66 -11.86
C ASN A 69 13.73 -12.72 -10.88
N PRO A 70 14.43 -13.85 -10.67
CA PRO A 70 13.95 -14.93 -9.79
C PRO A 70 13.77 -14.50 -8.33
N THR A 71 14.56 -13.55 -7.81
CA THR A 71 14.40 -13.04 -6.45
C THR A 71 13.14 -12.19 -6.33
N GLU A 72 12.90 -11.34 -7.32
CA GLU A 72 11.70 -10.50 -7.40
C GLU A 72 10.42 -11.35 -7.55
N ASP A 73 10.47 -12.40 -8.37
CA ASP A 73 9.35 -13.33 -8.59
C ASP A 73 8.87 -13.99 -7.29
N VAL A 74 9.79 -14.34 -6.38
CA VAL A 74 9.42 -14.87 -5.06
C VAL A 74 8.70 -13.81 -4.22
N PHE A 75 9.20 -12.56 -4.22
CA PHE A 75 8.56 -11.45 -3.51
C PHE A 75 7.16 -11.17 -4.06
N GLU A 76 7.01 -11.09 -5.38
CA GLU A 76 5.75 -10.86 -6.06
C GLU A 76 4.71 -11.96 -5.76
N LYS A 77 5.09 -13.23 -5.88
CA LYS A 77 4.21 -14.37 -5.55
C LYS A 77 3.78 -14.37 -4.09
N ARG A 78 4.69 -14.04 -3.19
CA ARG A 78 4.42 -14.03 -1.75
C ARG A 78 3.44 -12.93 -1.38
N ILE A 79 3.67 -11.71 -1.81
CA ILE A 79 2.75 -10.59 -1.51
C ILE A 79 1.38 -10.78 -2.18
N ALA A 80 1.33 -11.32 -3.41
CA ALA A 80 0.07 -11.65 -4.07
C ALA A 80 -0.75 -12.65 -3.23
N ALA A 81 -0.11 -13.70 -2.73
CA ALA A 81 -0.79 -14.69 -1.89
C ALA A 81 -1.23 -14.12 -0.54
N LEU A 82 -0.46 -13.21 0.07
CA LEU A 82 -0.80 -12.57 1.33
C LEU A 82 -1.99 -11.63 1.19
N GLU A 83 -2.10 -10.89 0.09
CA GLU A 83 -3.26 -10.04 -0.22
C GLU A 83 -4.49 -10.85 -0.72
N GLY A 84 -4.29 -12.10 -1.12
CA GLY A 84 -5.35 -12.90 -1.76
C GLY A 84 -5.56 -12.53 -3.23
N GLY A 85 -4.57 -11.91 -3.87
CA GLY A 85 -4.56 -11.55 -5.28
C GLY A 85 -4.14 -12.69 -6.20
N SER A 86 -4.31 -12.49 -7.49
CA SER A 86 -3.94 -13.42 -8.56
C SER A 86 -2.49 -13.27 -9.00
N ALA A 87 -1.96 -12.05 -8.98
CA ALA A 87 -0.59 -11.72 -9.39
C ALA A 87 -0.14 -10.41 -8.76
N ALA A 88 1.18 -10.18 -8.72
CA ALA A 88 1.76 -8.91 -8.28
C ALA A 88 2.93 -8.49 -9.15
N LEU A 89 3.27 -7.21 -9.08
CA LEU A 89 4.43 -6.58 -9.71
C LEU A 89 5.17 -5.72 -8.71
N ALA A 90 6.43 -6.01 -8.48
CA ALA A 90 7.32 -5.20 -7.67
C ALA A 90 7.96 -4.08 -8.51
N VAL A 91 8.05 -2.89 -7.93
CA VAL A 91 8.58 -1.67 -8.56
C VAL A 91 9.45 -0.87 -7.60
N ALA A 92 10.15 0.12 -8.12
CA ALA A 92 11.19 0.87 -7.41
C ALA A 92 10.71 1.65 -6.17
N SER A 93 9.41 1.99 -6.08
CA SER A 93 8.85 2.76 -4.97
C SER A 93 7.33 2.64 -4.91
N GLY A 94 6.72 3.00 -3.76
CA GLY A 94 5.28 3.14 -3.65
C GLY A 94 4.72 4.18 -4.63
N ALA A 95 5.43 5.30 -4.83
CA ALA A 95 5.05 6.30 -5.83
C ALA A 95 5.01 5.71 -7.24
N ALA A 96 6.01 4.89 -7.63
CA ALA A 96 6.00 4.20 -8.91
C ALA A 96 4.84 3.20 -9.03
N ALA A 97 4.47 2.50 -7.93
CA ALA A 97 3.34 1.59 -7.91
C ALA A 97 2.02 2.34 -8.19
N ILE A 98 1.82 3.49 -7.55
CA ILE A 98 0.63 4.33 -7.76
C ILE A 98 0.62 4.90 -9.18
N THR A 99 1.72 5.51 -9.63
CA THR A 99 1.83 6.10 -10.97
C THR A 99 1.53 5.07 -12.05
N TYR A 100 2.19 3.90 -12.02
CA TYR A 100 1.95 2.85 -13.00
C TYR A 100 0.53 2.29 -12.94
N THR A 101 -0.07 2.22 -11.76
CA THR A 101 -1.47 1.80 -11.63
C THR A 101 -2.40 2.78 -12.34
N ILE A 102 -2.24 4.08 -12.10
CA ILE A 102 -3.07 5.11 -12.72
C ILE A 102 -2.82 5.19 -14.24
N GLU A 103 -1.58 5.23 -14.70
CA GLU A 103 -1.23 5.28 -16.13
C GLU A 103 -1.65 4.02 -16.90
N ASN A 104 -1.77 2.87 -16.22
CA ASN A 104 -2.27 1.65 -16.83
C ASN A 104 -3.79 1.66 -17.02
N LEU A 105 -4.52 2.40 -16.17
CA LEU A 105 -5.97 2.56 -16.20
C LEU A 105 -6.42 3.75 -17.06
N ALA A 106 -5.71 4.88 -16.95
CA ALA A 106 -6.11 6.16 -17.51
C ALA A 106 -5.07 6.71 -18.47
N GLN A 107 -5.53 7.46 -19.46
CA GLN A 107 -4.72 8.17 -20.45
C GLN A 107 -5.26 9.60 -20.63
N GLN A 108 -4.67 10.35 -21.55
CA GLN A 108 -5.14 11.71 -21.87
C GLN A 108 -6.66 11.75 -22.12
N GLY A 109 -7.35 12.61 -21.39
CA GLY A 109 -8.79 12.80 -21.44
C GLY A 109 -9.58 11.94 -20.46
N ASP A 110 -8.92 11.08 -19.69
CA ASP A 110 -9.56 10.25 -18.66
C ASP A 110 -9.59 10.94 -17.29
N HIS A 111 -10.39 10.39 -16.39
CA HIS A 111 -10.65 10.93 -15.08
C HIS A 111 -10.50 9.86 -13.98
N ILE A 112 -10.10 10.29 -12.79
CA ILE A 112 -9.98 9.50 -11.56
C ILE A 112 -10.82 10.16 -10.46
N VAL A 113 -11.52 9.36 -9.66
CA VAL A 113 -12.09 9.79 -8.37
C VAL A 113 -11.16 9.33 -7.26
N ALA A 114 -10.72 10.23 -6.38
CA ALA A 114 -9.80 9.91 -5.30
C ALA A 114 -10.31 10.44 -3.95
N ALA A 115 -10.02 9.71 -2.87
CA ALA A 115 -10.29 10.19 -1.53
C ALA A 115 -9.44 11.43 -1.19
N LYS A 116 -9.97 12.35 -0.37
CA LYS A 116 -9.22 13.52 0.13
C LYS A 116 -8.18 13.13 1.17
N ASN A 117 -8.45 12.12 1.99
CA ASN A 117 -7.65 11.66 3.11
C ASN A 117 -6.60 10.62 2.72
N ILE A 118 -5.82 10.89 1.66
CA ILE A 118 -4.75 10.02 1.14
C ILE A 118 -3.37 10.64 1.35
N TYR A 119 -2.34 9.85 1.10
CA TYR A 119 -0.95 10.30 1.18
C TYR A 119 -0.71 11.56 0.34
N GLY A 120 -0.11 12.59 0.95
CA GLY A 120 0.12 13.88 0.30
C GLY A 120 0.92 13.80 -1.02
N GLY A 121 1.84 12.84 -1.15
CA GLY A 121 2.54 12.59 -2.41
C GLY A 121 1.61 12.06 -3.50
N THR A 122 0.59 11.29 -3.16
CA THR A 122 -0.44 10.82 -4.10
C THR A 122 -1.37 11.96 -4.49
N THR A 123 -1.76 12.81 -3.52
CA THR A 123 -2.53 14.02 -3.81
C THR A 123 -1.79 14.89 -4.81
N ASN A 124 -0.52 15.19 -4.55
CA ASN A 124 0.31 16.00 -5.46
C ASN A 124 0.47 15.36 -6.86
N LEU A 125 0.61 14.03 -6.94
CA LEU A 125 0.66 13.31 -8.22
C LEU A 125 -0.63 13.52 -9.01
N LEU A 126 -1.78 13.32 -8.36
CA LEU A 126 -3.11 13.37 -8.98
C LEU A 126 -3.53 14.80 -9.32
N GLU A 127 -3.18 15.79 -8.50
CA GLU A 127 -3.63 17.19 -8.64
C GLU A 127 -2.72 18.01 -9.54
N HIS A 128 -1.42 17.74 -9.55
CA HIS A 128 -0.46 18.61 -10.23
C HIS A 128 0.33 17.91 -11.33
N THR A 129 0.74 16.65 -11.12
CA THR A 129 1.62 15.96 -12.08
C THR A 129 0.83 15.36 -13.24
N LEU A 130 -0.20 14.58 -12.97
CA LEU A 130 -0.96 13.88 -14.01
C LEU A 130 -1.82 14.79 -14.90
N PRO A 131 -2.32 15.95 -14.46
CA PRO A 131 -2.97 16.90 -15.35
C PRO A 131 -2.09 17.39 -16.51
N ALA A 132 -0.77 17.43 -16.34
CA ALA A 132 0.17 17.73 -17.42
C ALA A 132 0.15 16.67 -18.55
N TYR A 133 -0.33 15.45 -18.24
CA TYR A 133 -0.53 14.34 -19.18
C TYR A 133 -1.99 14.17 -19.57
N GLY A 134 -2.85 15.11 -19.15
CA GLY A 134 -4.26 15.14 -19.51
C GLY A 134 -5.17 14.19 -18.71
N ILE A 135 -4.70 13.66 -17.59
CA ILE A 135 -5.52 12.88 -16.64
C ILE A 135 -6.00 13.81 -15.54
N THR A 136 -7.31 13.89 -15.33
CA THR A 136 -7.91 14.75 -14.32
C THR A 136 -8.39 13.97 -13.10
N THR A 137 -8.53 14.63 -11.95
CA THR A 137 -8.97 13.99 -10.71
C THR A 137 -10.01 14.84 -10.00
N THR A 138 -11.05 14.20 -9.46
CA THR A 138 -11.96 14.78 -8.48
C THR A 138 -11.69 14.15 -7.11
N PHE A 139 -11.33 14.99 -6.13
CA PHE A 139 -11.17 14.56 -4.75
C PHE A 139 -12.52 14.63 -4.02
N VAL A 140 -12.84 13.58 -3.27
CA VAL A 140 -14.13 13.40 -2.59
C VAL A 140 -13.94 13.06 -1.12
N ASP A 141 -14.92 13.43 -0.31
CA ASP A 141 -15.09 12.88 1.02
C ASP A 141 -15.63 11.43 0.92
N VAL A 142 -14.78 10.46 1.16
CA VAL A 142 -15.14 9.02 1.05
C VAL A 142 -16.08 8.53 2.15
N PHE A 143 -16.35 9.35 3.16
CA PHE A 143 -17.36 9.09 4.19
C PHE A 143 -18.76 9.52 3.74
N ASN A 144 -18.84 10.32 2.68
CA ASN A 144 -20.06 10.68 1.97
C ASN A 144 -20.18 9.87 0.66
N LEU A 145 -20.84 8.72 0.72
CA LEU A 145 -20.98 7.82 -0.44
C LEU A 145 -21.71 8.47 -1.63
N GLU A 146 -22.62 9.45 -1.37
CA GLU A 146 -23.30 10.20 -2.42
C GLU A 146 -22.31 11.11 -3.16
N GLU A 147 -21.36 11.73 -2.48
CA GLU A 147 -20.29 12.52 -3.09
C GLU A 147 -19.41 11.65 -3.98
N VAL A 148 -19.06 10.45 -3.53
CA VAL A 148 -18.31 9.47 -4.33
C VAL A 148 -19.04 9.11 -5.62
N GLU A 149 -20.33 8.78 -5.53
CA GLU A 149 -21.15 8.42 -6.69
C GLU A 149 -21.30 9.58 -7.67
N ASN A 150 -21.60 10.77 -7.18
CA ASN A 150 -21.81 11.98 -8.00
C ASN A 150 -20.52 12.48 -8.70
N ALA A 151 -19.35 12.14 -8.17
CA ALA A 151 -18.06 12.51 -8.77
C ALA A 151 -17.70 11.64 -9.99
N ILE A 152 -18.34 10.47 -10.16
CA ILE A 152 -18.04 9.56 -11.27
C ILE A 152 -18.62 10.10 -12.56
N GLN A 153 -17.76 10.25 -13.57
CA GLN A 153 -18.06 10.74 -14.93
C GLN A 153 -17.96 9.59 -15.94
N ASP A 154 -18.43 9.80 -17.17
CA ASP A 154 -18.36 8.79 -18.24
C ASP A 154 -16.92 8.33 -18.54
N ASN A 155 -15.96 9.26 -18.45
CA ASN A 155 -14.52 9.03 -18.66
C ASN A 155 -13.78 8.64 -17.38
N THR A 156 -14.45 8.43 -16.26
CA THR A 156 -13.82 7.94 -15.03
C THR A 156 -13.33 6.50 -15.24
N LYS A 157 -12.09 6.25 -14.81
CA LYS A 157 -11.40 4.95 -14.96
C LYS A 157 -11.20 4.19 -13.66
N ALA A 158 -11.19 4.86 -12.53
CA ALA A 158 -11.03 4.22 -11.22
C ALA A 158 -11.52 5.10 -10.08
N VAL A 159 -11.82 4.47 -8.96
CA VAL A 159 -11.86 5.10 -7.64
C VAL A 159 -10.59 4.69 -6.88
N TYR A 160 -9.91 5.65 -6.25
CA TYR A 160 -8.69 5.46 -5.48
C TYR A 160 -8.90 5.84 -4.02
N ILE A 161 -8.61 4.93 -3.09
CA ILE A 161 -8.73 5.14 -1.64
C ILE A 161 -7.53 4.54 -0.89
N GLU A 162 -7.36 4.90 0.39
CA GLU A 162 -6.51 4.20 1.35
C GLU A 162 -7.36 3.44 2.36
N THR A 163 -6.87 2.31 2.88
CA THR A 163 -7.59 1.51 3.90
C THR A 163 -7.76 2.25 5.22
N LEU A 164 -6.73 2.98 5.60
CA LEU A 164 -6.67 3.87 6.75
C LEU A 164 -6.20 5.23 6.26
N GLY A 165 -7.01 6.25 6.48
CA GLY A 165 -6.71 7.61 6.04
C GLY A 165 -5.43 8.17 6.65
N ASN A 166 -4.73 8.98 5.86
CA ASN A 166 -3.53 9.68 6.30
C ASN A 166 -3.85 11.17 6.52
N PRO A 167 -3.61 11.74 7.72
CA PRO A 167 -2.81 11.18 8.79
C PRO A 167 -3.59 10.55 9.97
N ASN A 168 -4.90 10.59 9.97
CA ASN A 168 -5.76 10.37 11.15
C ASN A 168 -6.19 8.92 11.37
N SER A 169 -5.83 7.97 10.48
CA SER A 169 -6.24 6.56 10.54
C SER A 169 -7.76 6.33 10.51
N ASP A 170 -8.53 7.23 9.88
CA ASP A 170 -9.95 7.02 9.66
C ASP A 170 -10.20 5.81 8.77
N VAL A 171 -11.16 4.97 9.14
CA VAL A 171 -11.47 3.72 8.43
C VAL A 171 -12.43 3.98 7.28
N VAL A 172 -12.03 3.61 6.07
CA VAL A 172 -12.85 3.75 4.86
C VAL A 172 -13.68 2.50 4.62
N ASP A 173 -14.96 2.64 4.22
CA ASP A 173 -15.82 1.50 3.88
C ASP A 173 -15.51 0.98 2.46
N ILE A 174 -14.49 0.12 2.39
CA ILE A 174 -14.00 -0.47 1.15
C ILE A 174 -15.13 -1.15 0.37
N GLU A 175 -15.99 -1.92 1.05
CA GLU A 175 -17.06 -2.68 0.39
C GLU A 175 -18.14 -1.78 -0.20
N ALA A 176 -18.50 -0.69 0.47
CA ALA A 176 -19.48 0.25 -0.04
C ALA A 176 -18.95 0.98 -1.27
N ILE A 177 -17.71 1.45 -1.24
CA ILE A 177 -17.08 2.15 -2.37
C ILE A 177 -16.84 1.19 -3.54
N ALA A 178 -16.46 -0.07 -3.28
CA ALA A 178 -16.33 -1.09 -4.32
C ALA A 178 -17.67 -1.30 -5.06
N LYS A 179 -18.78 -1.36 -4.35
CA LYS A 179 -20.13 -1.49 -4.96
C LYS A 179 -20.45 -0.32 -5.88
N ILE A 180 -20.11 0.92 -5.47
CA ILE A 180 -20.31 2.12 -6.30
C ILE A 180 -19.41 2.02 -7.55
N ALA A 181 -18.12 1.78 -7.40
CA ALA A 181 -17.19 1.67 -8.53
C ALA A 181 -17.64 0.61 -9.54
N HIS A 182 -18.02 -0.57 -9.07
CA HIS A 182 -18.46 -1.67 -9.93
C HIS A 182 -19.81 -1.38 -10.63
N ALA A 183 -20.72 -0.66 -10.00
CA ALA A 183 -21.96 -0.22 -10.66
C ALA A 183 -21.67 0.65 -11.89
N HIS A 184 -20.61 1.44 -11.85
CA HIS A 184 -20.11 2.25 -12.97
C HIS A 184 -19.10 1.52 -13.86
N LYS A 185 -18.87 0.21 -13.65
CA LYS A 185 -17.94 -0.63 -14.42
C LYS A 185 -16.50 -0.15 -14.40
N ILE A 186 -16.06 0.40 -13.27
CA ILE A 186 -14.68 0.83 -13.03
C ILE A 186 -14.10 0.08 -11.82
N PRO A 187 -12.78 -0.17 -11.79
CA PRO A 187 -12.13 -0.83 -10.67
C PRO A 187 -11.98 0.09 -9.47
N LEU A 188 -11.95 -0.52 -8.28
CA LEU A 188 -11.50 0.09 -7.04
C LEU A 188 -10.02 -0.19 -6.83
N VAL A 189 -9.21 0.86 -6.70
CA VAL A 189 -7.80 0.82 -6.30
C VAL A 189 -7.67 1.19 -4.83
N VAL A 190 -7.00 0.34 -4.06
CA VAL A 190 -6.83 0.56 -2.62
C VAL A 190 -5.33 0.57 -2.26
N ASP A 191 -4.87 1.65 -1.66
CA ASP A 191 -3.56 1.65 -1.02
C ASP A 191 -3.69 1.03 0.38
N ASN A 192 -3.05 -0.14 0.55
CA ASN A 192 -3.11 -0.92 1.79
C ASN A 192 -1.81 -0.81 2.61
N THR A 193 -1.05 0.26 2.39
CA THR A 193 0.26 0.47 3.03
C THR A 193 0.17 0.51 4.56
N PHE A 194 -0.84 1.20 5.13
CA PHE A 194 -0.96 1.38 6.59
C PHE A 194 -1.55 0.18 7.31
N ALA A 195 -2.45 -0.56 6.66
CA ALA A 195 -3.05 -1.74 7.28
C ALA A 195 -2.26 -3.03 7.05
N THR A 196 -1.59 -3.16 5.92
CA THR A 196 -0.94 -4.40 5.47
C THR A 196 -1.94 -5.53 5.20
N PRO A 197 -1.59 -6.57 4.43
CA PRO A 197 -2.46 -7.72 4.23
C PRO A 197 -2.68 -8.56 5.50
N TYR A 198 -1.93 -8.28 6.57
CA TYR A 198 -2.11 -8.95 7.85
C TYR A 198 -3.35 -8.47 8.61
N LEU A 199 -3.62 -7.17 8.62
CA LEU A 199 -4.79 -6.61 9.32
C LEU A 199 -6.04 -6.64 8.45
N VAL A 200 -5.94 -6.29 7.16
CA VAL A 200 -7.07 -6.33 6.23
C VAL A 200 -6.58 -6.67 4.82
N ARG A 201 -7.40 -7.43 4.09
CA ARG A 201 -7.21 -7.74 2.68
C ARG A 201 -8.29 -7.07 1.86
N PRO A 202 -8.04 -5.93 1.25
CA PRO A 202 -9.07 -5.17 0.52
C PRO A 202 -9.73 -5.97 -0.61
N ILE A 203 -9.01 -6.91 -1.23
CA ILE A 203 -9.54 -7.80 -2.28
C ILE A 203 -10.71 -8.66 -1.78
N GLU A 204 -10.74 -9.02 -0.50
CA GLU A 204 -11.85 -9.77 0.09
C GLU A 204 -13.12 -8.93 0.22
N TYR A 205 -12.98 -7.60 0.15
CA TYR A 205 -14.06 -6.61 0.26
C TYR A 205 -14.37 -5.88 -1.05
N GLY A 206 -13.83 -6.37 -2.17
CA GLY A 206 -14.16 -5.87 -3.51
C GLY A 206 -13.13 -4.94 -4.14
N ALA A 207 -11.97 -4.72 -3.52
CA ALA A 207 -10.87 -4.05 -4.22
C ALA A 207 -10.38 -4.91 -5.38
N ASP A 208 -10.09 -4.27 -6.52
CA ASP A 208 -9.63 -4.94 -7.72
C ASP A 208 -8.11 -4.88 -7.86
N ILE A 209 -7.54 -3.78 -7.39
CA ILE A 209 -6.11 -3.52 -7.40
C ILE A 209 -5.71 -2.99 -6.03
N VAL A 210 -4.65 -3.56 -5.45
CA VAL A 210 -4.06 -3.11 -4.20
C VAL A 210 -2.64 -2.63 -4.47
N VAL A 211 -2.29 -1.47 -3.93
CA VAL A 211 -0.92 -0.94 -3.99
C VAL A 211 -0.32 -0.84 -2.58
N HIS A 212 1.00 -0.95 -2.52
CA HIS A 212 1.76 -0.74 -1.29
C HIS A 212 3.03 0.06 -1.54
N SER A 213 3.34 0.95 -0.65
CA SER A 213 4.72 1.32 -0.40
C SER A 213 5.38 0.21 0.44
N ALA A 214 6.12 -0.70 -0.20
CA ALA A 214 6.83 -1.76 0.49
C ALA A 214 7.90 -1.23 1.46
N THR A 215 8.33 0.02 1.26
CA THR A 215 9.20 0.82 2.14
C THR A 215 8.73 0.82 3.60
N LYS A 216 7.40 0.77 3.82
CA LYS A 216 6.76 0.92 5.12
C LYS A 216 6.74 -0.42 5.87
N PHE A 217 5.61 -0.90 6.36
CA PHE A 217 5.53 -2.14 7.15
C PHE A 217 6.11 -3.39 6.48
N ILE A 218 6.05 -3.51 5.15
CA ILE A 218 6.59 -4.69 4.44
C ILE A 218 8.09 -4.79 4.70
N GLY A 219 8.86 -3.74 4.48
CA GLY A 219 10.27 -3.66 4.86
C GLY A 219 10.47 -3.53 6.37
N GLY A 220 9.78 -2.58 6.97
CA GLY A 220 9.64 -2.36 8.40
C GLY A 220 10.85 -1.81 9.14
N HIS A 221 11.97 -1.53 8.46
CA HIS A 221 13.24 -1.17 9.09
C HIS A 221 13.86 0.13 8.53
N GLY A 222 13.17 0.83 7.64
CA GLY A 222 13.67 2.06 7.02
C GLY A 222 14.92 1.88 6.14
N THR A 223 15.22 0.66 5.67
CA THR A 223 16.48 0.31 5.02
C THR A 223 16.43 0.36 3.50
N THR A 224 15.27 0.24 2.89
CA THR A 224 15.14 0.21 1.43
C THR A 224 13.80 0.78 0.95
N ILE A 225 13.78 1.27 -0.27
CA ILE A 225 12.60 1.83 -0.94
C ILE A 225 12.09 0.82 -1.96
N GLY A 226 10.77 0.64 -2.02
CA GLY A 226 10.11 -0.20 -3.01
C GLY A 226 8.61 -0.03 -2.98
N GLY A 227 7.96 -0.53 -4.02
CA GLY A 227 6.52 -0.58 -4.14
C GLY A 227 6.06 -1.90 -4.72
N VAL A 228 4.78 -2.19 -4.58
CA VAL A 228 4.18 -3.36 -5.18
C VAL A 228 2.74 -3.07 -5.59
N ILE A 229 2.33 -3.65 -6.72
CA ILE A 229 0.97 -3.62 -7.25
C ILE A 229 0.46 -5.05 -7.21
N VAL A 230 -0.71 -5.28 -6.60
CA VAL A 230 -1.36 -6.59 -6.54
C VAL A 230 -2.67 -6.52 -7.30
N GLU A 231 -2.86 -7.44 -8.25
CA GLU A 231 -4.10 -7.59 -9.02
C GLU A 231 -5.00 -8.63 -8.35
N GLY A 232 -6.27 -8.28 -8.10
CA GLY A 232 -7.27 -9.19 -7.55
C GLY A 232 -7.70 -10.29 -8.51
N GLY A 233 -7.62 -10.03 -9.82
CA GLY A 233 -7.90 -10.97 -10.90
C GLY A 233 -9.38 -11.29 -11.11
N LYS A 234 -10.30 -10.53 -10.49
CA LYS A 234 -11.76 -10.76 -10.59
C LYS A 234 -12.50 -9.69 -11.39
N PHE A 235 -11.88 -8.53 -11.62
CA PHE A 235 -12.51 -7.47 -12.40
C PHE A 235 -12.68 -7.89 -13.86
N ASP A 236 -13.89 -7.77 -14.38
CA ASP A 236 -14.20 -8.12 -15.77
C ASP A 236 -13.90 -6.93 -16.70
N TRP A 237 -12.65 -6.89 -17.17
CA TRP A 237 -12.15 -5.86 -18.09
C TRP A 237 -12.92 -5.82 -19.41
N GLU A 238 -13.36 -6.98 -19.92
CA GLU A 238 -14.12 -7.10 -21.19
C GLU A 238 -15.55 -6.55 -21.01
N ALA A 239 -16.26 -6.96 -19.95
CA ALA A 239 -17.61 -6.47 -19.66
C ALA A 239 -17.66 -4.99 -19.30
N SER A 240 -16.58 -4.44 -18.75
CA SER A 240 -16.45 -3.01 -18.49
C SER A 240 -16.53 -2.19 -19.76
N GLY A 241 -15.82 -2.59 -20.82
CA GLY A 241 -15.74 -1.88 -22.09
C GLY A 241 -14.96 -0.56 -22.04
N LYS A 242 -14.37 -0.20 -20.88
CA LYS A 242 -13.65 1.07 -20.69
C LYS A 242 -12.13 0.97 -20.86
N PHE A 243 -11.57 -0.23 -21.03
CA PHE A 243 -10.13 -0.51 -20.96
C PHE A 243 -9.58 -1.18 -22.24
N ALA A 244 -9.76 -0.52 -23.39
CA ALA A 244 -9.32 -1.03 -24.70
C ALA A 244 -7.83 -1.40 -24.70
N SER A 245 -6.98 -0.68 -23.94
CA SER A 245 -5.54 -0.97 -23.84
C SER A 245 -5.22 -2.33 -23.20
N LEU A 246 -6.16 -2.95 -22.49
CA LEU A 246 -6.05 -4.30 -21.91
C LEU A 246 -6.74 -5.35 -22.77
N THR A 247 -7.92 -5.02 -23.35
CA THR A 247 -8.81 -5.96 -24.04
C THR A 247 -8.54 -6.08 -25.53
N GLU A 248 -8.10 -4.99 -26.18
CA GLU A 248 -7.83 -4.95 -27.61
C GLU A 248 -6.39 -5.38 -27.94
N PRO A 249 -6.12 -5.80 -29.21
CA PRO A 249 -4.78 -6.12 -29.66
C PRO A 249 -3.80 -4.95 -29.51
N ASN A 250 -2.74 -5.14 -28.73
CA ASN A 250 -1.75 -4.10 -28.46
C ASN A 250 -0.68 -4.03 -29.56
N PRO A 251 -0.54 -2.92 -30.31
CA PRO A 251 0.40 -2.82 -31.40
C PRO A 251 1.87 -2.83 -30.98
N SER A 252 2.19 -2.37 -29.75
CA SER A 252 3.56 -2.40 -29.22
C SER A 252 3.98 -3.77 -28.70
N TYR A 253 3.02 -4.71 -28.61
CA TYR A 253 3.28 -6.05 -28.10
C TYR A 253 2.68 -7.13 -29.02
N HIS A 254 3.13 -7.14 -30.28
CA HIS A 254 2.78 -8.15 -31.29
C HIS A 254 1.28 -8.39 -31.52
N GLY A 255 0.42 -7.39 -31.24
CA GLY A 255 -1.04 -7.55 -31.36
C GLY A 255 -1.69 -8.42 -30.28
N VAL A 256 -1.03 -8.62 -29.14
CA VAL A 256 -1.57 -9.39 -28.00
C VAL A 256 -2.66 -8.58 -27.30
N SER A 257 -3.80 -9.20 -27.00
CA SER A 257 -4.76 -8.74 -25.99
C SER A 257 -4.32 -9.30 -24.64
N PHE A 258 -4.04 -8.43 -23.67
CA PHE A 258 -3.53 -8.86 -22.36
C PHE A 258 -4.57 -9.67 -21.57
N THR A 259 -5.85 -9.33 -21.64
CA THR A 259 -6.92 -10.10 -20.98
C THR A 259 -7.00 -11.52 -21.50
N LYS A 260 -6.89 -11.70 -22.83
CA LYS A 260 -6.95 -13.03 -23.46
C LYS A 260 -5.67 -13.85 -23.22
N ALA A 261 -4.51 -13.19 -23.20
CA ALA A 261 -3.23 -13.89 -23.05
C ALA A 261 -2.89 -14.22 -21.61
N CYS A 262 -3.25 -13.34 -20.64
CA CYS A 262 -2.77 -13.38 -19.27
C CYS A 262 -3.90 -13.64 -18.25
N GLY A 263 -5.17 -13.59 -18.67
CA GLY A 263 -6.32 -13.86 -17.81
C GLY A 263 -6.31 -12.99 -16.54
N PRO A 264 -6.31 -13.60 -15.33
CA PRO A 264 -6.41 -12.87 -14.07
C PRO A 264 -5.13 -12.11 -13.66
N ALA A 265 -4.09 -12.12 -14.51
CA ALA A 265 -2.84 -11.37 -14.33
C ALA A 265 -2.64 -10.32 -15.43
N ALA A 266 -3.70 -9.97 -16.17
CA ALA A 266 -3.62 -9.08 -17.32
C ALA A 266 -3.12 -7.69 -16.99
N PHE A 267 -3.57 -7.15 -15.87
CA PHE A 267 -3.27 -5.80 -15.43
C PHE A 267 -1.79 -5.61 -15.10
N VAL A 268 -1.26 -6.42 -14.19
CA VAL A 268 0.16 -6.34 -13.78
C VAL A 268 1.10 -6.78 -14.91
N THR A 269 0.68 -7.72 -15.77
CA THR A 269 1.48 -8.15 -16.90
C THR A 269 1.61 -7.04 -17.94
N LYS A 270 0.54 -6.29 -18.23
CA LYS A 270 0.61 -5.12 -19.11
C LYS A 270 1.55 -4.04 -18.55
N ILE A 271 1.48 -3.75 -17.25
CA ILE A 271 2.43 -2.80 -16.62
C ILE A 271 3.88 -3.28 -16.82
N ARG A 272 4.16 -4.54 -16.54
CA ARG A 272 5.49 -5.15 -16.73
C ARG A 272 5.97 -5.04 -18.18
N ALA A 273 5.12 -5.42 -19.12
CA ALA A 273 5.46 -5.52 -20.54
C ALA A 273 5.62 -4.15 -21.22
N ILE A 274 4.94 -3.11 -20.73
CA ILE A 274 4.91 -1.77 -21.34
C ILE A 274 5.53 -0.74 -20.40
N LEU A 275 4.84 -0.34 -19.33
CA LEU A 275 5.28 0.79 -18.50
C LEU A 275 6.62 0.53 -17.82
N LEU A 276 6.79 -0.59 -17.16
CA LEU A 276 8.06 -0.95 -16.50
C LEU A 276 9.18 -1.12 -17.52
N ARG A 277 8.92 -1.78 -18.65
CA ARG A 277 9.90 -1.96 -19.74
C ARG A 277 10.39 -0.62 -20.28
N ASP A 278 9.47 0.32 -20.54
CA ASP A 278 9.75 1.53 -21.29
C ASP A 278 10.20 2.69 -20.40
N THR A 279 9.72 2.79 -19.16
CA THR A 279 10.02 3.89 -18.23
C THR A 279 10.96 3.52 -17.09
N GLY A 280 11.12 2.21 -16.79
CA GLY A 280 12.28 1.69 -16.07
C GLY A 280 12.27 1.79 -14.54
N ALA A 281 11.14 1.99 -13.87
CA ALA A 281 11.06 2.00 -12.40
C ALA A 281 11.17 0.59 -11.79
N THR A 282 12.22 -0.14 -12.15
CA THR A 282 12.49 -1.50 -11.69
C THR A 282 13.02 -1.53 -10.27
N ILE A 283 12.62 -2.55 -9.51
CA ILE A 283 13.18 -2.80 -8.17
C ILE A 283 14.53 -3.54 -8.29
N SER A 284 15.37 -3.38 -7.27
CA SER A 284 16.62 -4.15 -7.17
C SER A 284 16.36 -5.54 -6.57
N PRO A 285 17.03 -6.62 -7.02
CA PRO A 285 16.97 -7.93 -6.37
C PRO A 285 17.38 -7.90 -4.90
N VAL A 286 18.33 -7.03 -4.53
CA VAL A 286 18.72 -6.82 -3.12
C VAL A 286 17.58 -6.23 -2.31
N SER A 287 16.85 -5.23 -2.86
CA SER A 287 15.67 -4.66 -2.20
C SER A 287 14.57 -5.70 -2.05
N SER A 288 14.32 -6.51 -3.10
CA SER A 288 13.34 -7.60 -3.05
C SER A 288 13.68 -8.65 -1.98
N PHE A 289 14.96 -8.98 -1.83
CA PHE A 289 15.43 -9.86 -0.76
C PHE A 289 15.18 -9.27 0.64
N ILE A 290 15.45 -7.97 0.83
CA ILE A 290 15.18 -7.29 2.10
C ILE A 290 13.66 -7.29 2.40
N PHE A 291 12.82 -7.07 1.39
CA PHE A 291 11.36 -7.15 1.56
C PHE A 291 10.88 -8.57 1.85
N LEU A 292 11.49 -9.60 1.27
CA LEU A 292 11.21 -10.99 1.63
C LEU A 292 11.49 -11.27 3.10
N GLN A 293 12.64 -10.80 3.62
CA GLN A 293 12.95 -10.92 5.05
C GLN A 293 11.95 -10.14 5.92
N GLY A 294 11.53 -8.96 5.48
CA GLY A 294 10.48 -8.19 6.13
C GLY A 294 9.14 -8.92 6.17
N LEU A 295 8.72 -9.53 5.06
CA LEU A 295 7.48 -10.32 5.00
C LEU A 295 7.49 -11.51 5.96
N GLU A 296 8.64 -12.18 6.13
CA GLU A 296 8.75 -13.36 6.99
C GLU A 296 8.42 -13.08 8.47
N THR A 297 8.50 -11.81 8.90
CA THR A 297 8.17 -11.38 10.25
C THR A 297 7.03 -10.36 10.30
N LEU A 298 6.30 -10.17 9.20
CA LEU A 298 5.28 -9.12 9.09
C LEU A 298 4.21 -9.24 10.18
N SER A 299 3.63 -10.43 10.35
CA SER A 299 2.58 -10.67 11.35
C SER A 299 3.06 -10.33 12.76
N LEU A 300 4.25 -10.82 13.15
CA LEU A 300 4.84 -10.59 14.47
C LEU A 300 5.07 -9.10 14.76
N ARG A 301 5.57 -8.38 13.77
CA ARG A 301 5.82 -6.94 13.89
C ARG A 301 4.53 -6.15 13.98
N VAL A 302 3.59 -6.42 13.08
CA VAL A 302 2.31 -5.69 13.04
C VAL A 302 1.49 -5.94 14.30
N GLU A 303 1.44 -7.17 14.83
CA GLU A 303 0.82 -7.45 16.14
C GLU A 303 1.42 -6.58 17.24
N ARG A 304 2.75 -6.51 17.34
CA ARG A 304 3.43 -5.69 18.36
C ARG A 304 3.19 -4.20 18.14
N HIS A 305 3.23 -3.72 16.90
CA HIS A 305 2.90 -2.32 16.57
C HIS A 305 1.49 -1.95 17.04
N VAL A 306 0.51 -2.78 16.74
CA VAL A 306 -0.89 -2.58 17.13
C VAL A 306 -1.07 -2.64 18.64
N GLU A 307 -0.47 -3.64 19.30
CA GLU A 307 -0.54 -3.77 20.77
C GLU A 307 0.00 -2.53 21.46
N ASN A 308 1.17 -2.06 21.04
CA ASN A 308 1.79 -0.85 21.59
C ASN A 308 0.93 0.38 21.29
N ALA A 309 0.48 0.54 20.03
CA ALA A 309 -0.33 1.69 19.63
C ALA A 309 -1.62 1.81 20.45
N LEU A 310 -2.34 0.72 20.66
CA LEU A 310 -3.58 0.74 21.46
C LEU A 310 -3.34 1.17 22.91
N LYS A 311 -2.20 0.77 23.50
CA LYS A 311 -1.81 1.22 24.85
C LYS A 311 -1.46 2.71 24.87
N VAL A 312 -0.72 3.19 23.86
CA VAL A 312 -0.40 4.62 23.70
C VAL A 312 -1.67 5.45 23.48
N VAL A 313 -2.59 4.97 22.61
CA VAL A 313 -3.89 5.62 22.39
C VAL A 313 -4.67 5.77 23.69
N GLN A 314 -4.73 4.71 24.52
CA GLN A 314 -5.40 4.79 25.83
C GLN A 314 -4.71 5.77 26.78
N TYR A 315 -3.38 5.77 26.83
CA TYR A 315 -2.61 6.70 27.62
C TYR A 315 -2.91 8.15 27.23
N LEU A 316 -2.79 8.46 25.94
CA LEU A 316 -3.02 9.81 25.40
C LEU A 316 -4.47 10.26 25.58
N ASN A 317 -5.45 9.38 25.33
CA ASN A 317 -6.87 9.71 25.46
C ASN A 317 -7.30 10.07 26.89
N ASN A 318 -6.54 9.62 27.89
CA ASN A 318 -6.76 9.95 29.30
C ASN A 318 -5.80 11.04 29.82
N HIS A 319 -4.89 11.54 28.99
CA HIS A 319 -3.87 12.47 29.45
C HIS A 319 -4.42 13.91 29.55
N PRO A 320 -4.20 14.66 30.68
CA PRO A 320 -4.81 15.97 30.90
C PRO A 320 -4.39 17.04 29.88
N GLN A 321 -3.22 16.93 29.27
CA GLN A 321 -2.70 17.85 28.26
C GLN A 321 -3.09 17.47 26.81
N VAL A 322 -3.83 16.39 26.61
CA VAL A 322 -4.32 15.99 25.28
C VAL A 322 -5.74 16.51 25.09
N GLU A 323 -6.01 17.12 23.94
CA GLU A 323 -7.32 17.61 23.56
C GLU A 323 -8.14 16.50 22.88
N LYS A 324 -7.52 15.79 21.94
CA LYS A 324 -8.16 14.73 21.16
C LYS A 324 -7.14 13.73 20.63
N VAL A 325 -7.55 12.47 20.52
CA VAL A 325 -6.81 11.41 19.82
C VAL A 325 -7.62 10.99 18.61
N HIS A 326 -7.00 11.03 17.44
CA HIS A 326 -7.58 10.58 16.18
C HIS A 326 -7.19 9.13 15.93
N HIS A 327 -7.95 8.22 16.50
CA HIS A 327 -7.77 6.77 16.29
C HIS A 327 -9.14 6.08 16.36
N PRO A 328 -9.44 5.14 15.43
CA PRO A 328 -10.77 4.55 15.35
C PRO A 328 -11.20 3.79 16.61
N SER A 329 -10.26 3.25 17.40
CA SER A 329 -10.59 2.54 18.64
C SER A 329 -11.17 3.44 19.76
N VAL A 330 -10.94 4.74 19.69
CA VAL A 330 -11.46 5.75 20.64
C VAL A 330 -12.38 6.76 19.98
N SER A 331 -12.74 6.53 18.72
CA SER A 331 -13.68 7.39 17.99
C SER A 331 -15.04 7.42 18.69
N THR A 332 -15.64 8.60 18.76
CA THR A 332 -17.03 8.79 19.24
C THR A 332 -18.06 8.64 18.10
N ASP A 333 -17.60 8.57 16.86
CA ASP A 333 -18.44 8.32 15.69
C ASP A 333 -18.81 6.83 15.61
N ALA A 334 -20.10 6.53 15.67
CA ALA A 334 -20.61 5.17 15.63
C ALA A 334 -20.28 4.45 14.31
N SER A 335 -20.27 5.18 13.17
CA SER A 335 -19.91 4.61 11.86
C SER A 335 -18.46 4.16 11.83
N GLN A 336 -17.55 4.98 12.32
CA GLN A 336 -16.13 4.63 12.44
C GLN A 336 -15.89 3.43 13.37
N GLN A 337 -16.62 3.34 14.47
CA GLN A 337 -16.55 2.18 15.37
C GLN A 337 -17.03 0.90 14.70
N GLU A 338 -18.11 0.95 13.90
CA GLU A 338 -18.63 -0.20 13.16
C GLU A 338 -17.65 -0.65 12.08
N LEU A 339 -17.12 0.28 11.29
CA LEU A 339 -16.12 0.00 10.26
C LEU A 339 -14.82 -0.57 10.86
N TYR A 340 -14.38 -0.02 12.00
CA TYR A 340 -13.21 -0.54 12.70
C TYR A 340 -13.42 -1.99 13.17
N LYS A 341 -14.56 -2.31 13.74
CA LYS A 341 -14.91 -3.69 14.13
C LYS A 341 -14.99 -4.63 12.92
N LYS A 342 -15.53 -4.12 11.80
CA LYS A 342 -15.69 -4.90 10.57
C LYS A 342 -14.35 -5.24 9.92
N TYR A 343 -13.48 -4.26 9.73
CA TYR A 343 -12.25 -4.40 8.96
C TYR A 343 -11.04 -4.76 9.82
N PHE A 344 -11.03 -4.38 11.09
CA PHE A 344 -9.89 -4.52 12.01
C PHE A 344 -10.25 -5.28 13.29
N PRO A 345 -10.73 -6.52 13.19
CA PRO A 345 -11.13 -7.31 14.37
C PRO A 345 -9.96 -7.59 15.33
N ASN A 346 -8.72 -7.55 14.82
CA ASN A 346 -7.49 -7.73 15.60
C ASN A 346 -6.81 -6.40 15.95
N GLY A 347 -7.51 -5.28 15.80
CA GLY A 347 -6.95 -3.94 15.95
C GLY A 347 -6.19 -3.46 14.73
N GLY A 348 -5.85 -2.18 14.71
CA GLY A 348 -5.13 -1.52 13.61
C GLY A 348 -4.82 -0.08 13.96
N GLY A 349 -4.15 0.64 13.05
CA GLY A 349 -3.87 2.05 13.20
C GLY A 349 -2.71 2.36 14.15
N SER A 350 -1.54 1.76 13.94
CA SER A 350 -0.32 2.12 14.69
C SER A 350 0.32 3.45 14.25
N ILE A 351 -0.25 4.08 13.22
CA ILE A 351 0.08 5.43 12.77
C ILE A 351 -1.18 6.26 12.97
N PHE A 352 -1.13 7.27 13.81
CA PHE A 352 -2.28 8.08 14.16
C PHE A 352 -1.87 9.48 14.61
N THR A 353 -2.82 10.38 14.82
CA THR A 353 -2.55 11.72 15.31
C THR A 353 -3.22 11.97 16.66
N PHE A 354 -2.68 12.95 17.37
CA PHE A 354 -3.35 13.54 18.52
C PHE A 354 -3.12 15.05 18.55
N GLU A 355 -4.00 15.76 19.23
CA GLU A 355 -3.95 17.20 19.44
C GLU A 355 -3.51 17.47 20.87
N ILE A 356 -2.37 18.15 21.06
CA ILE A 356 -1.95 18.63 22.38
C ILE A 356 -2.70 19.90 22.73
N LYS A 357 -3.11 20.10 24.00
CA LYS A 357 -3.71 21.36 24.45
C LYS A 357 -2.69 22.50 24.38
N GLY A 358 -2.97 23.48 23.54
CA GLY A 358 -2.09 24.61 23.29
C GLY A 358 -2.02 24.97 21.82
N ASP A 359 -0.96 25.63 21.45
CA ASP A 359 -0.71 26.09 20.08
C ASP A 359 0.32 25.24 19.34
N ALA A 360 0.67 25.66 18.13
CA ALA A 360 1.67 25.01 17.29
C ALA A 360 3.05 24.99 17.93
N GLN A 361 3.40 26.01 18.73
CA GLN A 361 4.71 26.05 19.37
C GLN A 361 4.80 24.99 20.47
N LYS A 362 3.75 24.82 21.27
CA LYS A 362 3.69 23.76 22.29
C LYS A 362 3.79 22.37 21.68
N ALA A 363 3.16 22.14 20.50
CA ALA A 363 3.30 20.88 19.78
C ALA A 363 4.75 20.61 19.36
N LYS A 364 5.44 21.62 18.86
CA LYS A 364 6.88 21.52 18.49
C LYS A 364 7.75 21.29 19.70
N ASP A 365 7.55 22.07 20.78
CA ASP A 365 8.31 21.91 22.00
C ASP A 365 8.14 20.51 22.61
N PHE A 366 6.92 19.93 22.53
CA PHE A 366 6.68 18.55 22.93
C PHE A 366 7.50 17.57 22.08
N ILE A 367 7.47 17.72 20.75
CA ILE A 367 8.24 16.87 19.83
C ILE A 367 9.74 16.98 20.09
N ASP A 368 10.25 18.19 20.31
CA ASP A 368 11.68 18.46 20.52
C ASP A 368 12.20 17.92 21.88
N ASN A 369 11.30 17.60 22.81
CA ASN A 369 11.63 16.99 24.10
C ASN A 369 11.49 15.45 24.12
N LEU A 370 11.09 14.81 22.99
CA LEU A 370 11.12 13.35 22.89
C LEU A 370 12.56 12.86 22.64
N GLU A 371 12.99 11.84 23.35
CA GLU A 371 14.34 11.26 23.22
C GLU A 371 14.33 9.89 22.50
N LEU A 372 13.26 9.09 22.71
CA LEU A 372 13.09 7.78 22.05
C LEU A 372 12.55 7.91 20.64
N PHE A 373 11.55 8.77 20.44
CA PHE A 373 10.94 8.97 19.13
C PHE A 373 11.88 9.71 18.19
N SER A 374 12.06 9.20 16.97
CA SER A 374 12.83 9.91 15.95
C SER A 374 11.95 10.88 15.16
N LEU A 375 12.33 12.15 15.11
CA LEU A 375 11.68 13.17 14.28
C LEU A 375 12.15 13.05 12.83
N LEU A 376 11.30 12.52 11.97
CA LEU A 376 11.60 12.32 10.55
C LEU A 376 10.34 12.06 9.70
N ALA A 377 10.47 12.26 8.39
CA ALA A 377 9.40 12.05 7.41
C ALA A 377 9.28 10.58 6.98
N ASN A 378 9.00 9.67 7.91
CA ASN A 378 8.69 8.27 7.65
C ASN A 378 7.59 7.78 8.60
N VAL A 379 7.13 6.54 8.38
CA VAL A 379 6.16 5.82 9.23
C VAL A 379 6.42 4.32 9.12
N ALA A 380 5.83 3.54 10.03
CA ALA A 380 5.85 2.07 9.96
C ALA A 380 7.24 1.45 10.10
N ASP A 381 8.17 2.13 10.75
CA ASP A 381 9.45 1.57 11.19
C ASP A 381 9.25 0.81 12.51
N VAL A 382 10.08 -0.19 12.76
CA VAL A 382 10.11 -0.89 14.06
C VAL A 382 10.48 0.04 15.21
N LYS A 383 11.06 1.21 14.93
CA LYS A 383 11.31 2.30 15.87
C LYS A 383 10.15 3.28 15.86
N SER A 384 9.83 3.84 17.01
CA SER A 384 8.82 4.89 17.16
C SER A 384 9.26 6.18 16.49
N LEU A 385 8.37 6.77 15.70
CA LEU A 385 8.61 7.99 14.93
C LEU A 385 7.57 9.05 15.24
N VAL A 386 7.97 10.32 15.11
CA VAL A 386 7.11 11.48 15.31
C VAL A 386 7.30 12.51 14.22
N ILE A 387 6.26 13.27 13.91
CA ILE A 387 6.35 14.45 13.03
C ILE A 387 5.25 15.45 13.34
N HIS A 388 5.49 16.72 13.03
CA HIS A 388 4.50 17.79 13.05
C HIS A 388 3.93 17.96 11.63
N PRO A 389 2.73 17.43 11.29
CA PRO A 389 2.25 17.38 9.91
C PRO A 389 2.16 18.75 9.24
N ALA A 390 1.59 19.74 9.94
CA ALA A 390 1.32 21.07 9.39
C ALA A 390 2.58 21.80 8.87
N THR A 391 3.75 21.58 9.50
CA THR A 391 4.99 22.25 9.10
C THR A 391 5.92 21.38 8.27
N THR A 392 5.54 20.15 7.94
CA THR A 392 6.40 19.19 7.25
C THR A 392 5.69 18.48 6.09
N THR A 393 5.01 17.38 6.35
CA THR A 393 4.37 16.56 5.30
C THR A 393 3.22 17.27 4.57
N HIS A 394 2.62 18.29 5.19
CA HIS A 394 1.51 19.07 4.65
C HIS A 394 1.83 20.58 4.59
N SER A 395 3.13 20.93 4.61
CA SER A 395 3.58 22.34 4.60
C SER A 395 3.22 23.12 3.34
N GLN A 396 2.77 22.45 2.29
CA GLN A 396 2.31 23.05 1.04
C GLN A 396 0.81 23.39 1.06
N CYS A 397 0.06 22.85 2.04
CA CYS A 397 -1.37 23.10 2.19
C CYS A 397 -1.62 24.45 2.86
N THR A 398 -2.68 25.13 2.46
CA THR A 398 -3.23 26.30 3.17
C THR A 398 -3.84 25.89 4.52
N GLU A 399 -4.11 26.88 5.39
CA GLU A 399 -4.78 26.58 6.68
C GLU A 399 -6.16 25.94 6.48
N GLU A 400 -6.91 26.35 5.45
CA GLU A 400 -8.23 25.80 5.14
C GLU A 400 -8.12 24.33 4.69
N GLU A 401 -7.16 24.01 3.80
CA GLU A 401 -6.89 22.63 3.36
C GLU A 401 -6.42 21.74 4.49
N LEU A 402 -5.60 22.27 5.42
CA LEU A 402 -5.19 21.51 6.61
C LEU A 402 -6.39 21.17 7.49
N LEU A 403 -7.28 22.14 7.74
CA LEU A 403 -8.48 21.93 8.55
C LEU A 403 -9.46 20.95 7.88
N ASP A 404 -9.63 21.01 6.55
CA ASP A 404 -10.44 20.07 5.77
C ASP A 404 -9.91 18.63 5.88
N GLN A 405 -8.61 18.47 6.03
CA GLN A 405 -7.94 17.18 6.28
C GLN A 405 -7.88 16.80 7.77
N GLY A 406 -8.50 17.60 8.66
CA GLY A 406 -8.50 17.37 10.10
C GLY A 406 -7.15 17.59 10.78
N ILE A 407 -6.27 18.43 10.20
CA ILE A 407 -4.95 18.77 10.73
C ILE A 407 -5.01 20.18 11.32
N LYS A 408 -4.93 20.29 12.64
CA LYS A 408 -4.81 21.58 13.36
C LYS A 408 -3.34 21.94 13.58
N PRO A 409 -3.03 23.21 13.92
CA PRO A 409 -1.68 23.65 14.23
C PRO A 409 -1.00 22.88 15.40
N ASN A 410 -1.79 22.35 16.34
CA ASN A 410 -1.34 21.56 17.49
C ASN A 410 -1.42 20.04 17.26
N THR A 411 -1.58 19.58 16.03
CA THR A 411 -1.63 18.16 15.67
C THR A 411 -0.24 17.55 15.59
N ILE A 412 -0.06 16.42 16.25
CA ILE A 412 1.18 15.62 16.25
C ILE A 412 0.85 14.24 15.68
N ARG A 413 1.65 13.74 14.73
CA ARG A 413 1.52 12.38 14.19
C ARG A 413 2.56 11.48 14.81
N LEU A 414 2.12 10.34 15.32
CA LEU A 414 2.95 9.26 15.83
C LEU A 414 2.89 8.05 14.89
N SER A 415 4.02 7.36 14.77
CA SER A 415 4.12 6.00 14.23
C SER A 415 4.74 5.14 15.31
N ILE A 416 3.93 4.32 15.96
CA ILE A 416 4.35 3.56 17.13
C ILE A 416 5.14 2.34 16.71
N GLY A 417 6.33 2.18 17.26
CA GLY A 417 7.24 1.08 17.00
C GLY A 417 6.99 -0.16 17.85
N THR A 418 8.01 -1.02 17.89
CA THR A 418 7.96 -2.33 18.58
C THR A 418 8.76 -2.37 19.87
N GLU A 419 9.23 -1.22 20.35
CA GLU A 419 9.98 -1.08 21.60
C GLU A 419 9.15 -1.55 22.81
N ASN A 420 9.77 -1.62 23.98
CA ASN A 420 9.05 -1.86 25.22
C ASN A 420 8.04 -0.74 25.45
N ILE A 421 6.79 -1.08 25.74
CA ILE A 421 5.70 -0.12 25.88
C ILE A 421 5.91 0.86 27.05
N ASP A 422 6.54 0.40 28.13
CA ASP A 422 6.79 1.26 29.29
C ASP A 422 7.79 2.36 28.94
N ASP A 423 8.79 2.06 28.13
CA ASP A 423 9.77 3.04 27.63
C ASP A 423 9.11 4.07 26.70
N ILE A 424 8.22 3.62 25.80
CA ILE A 424 7.45 4.52 24.91
C ILE A 424 6.60 5.49 25.76
N ILE A 425 5.86 4.96 26.73
CA ILE A 425 4.98 5.80 27.57
C ILE A 425 5.81 6.73 28.45
N GLN A 426 6.94 6.27 28.97
CA GLN A 426 7.84 7.12 29.77
C GLN A 426 8.36 8.30 28.94
N ASP A 427 8.81 8.09 27.72
CA ASP A 427 9.31 9.16 26.84
C ASP A 427 8.21 10.21 26.56
N LEU A 428 6.99 9.76 26.28
CA LEU A 428 5.84 10.65 26.11
C LEU A 428 5.53 11.44 27.39
N ASP A 429 5.55 10.79 28.56
CA ASP A 429 5.26 11.41 29.86
C ASP A 429 6.32 12.48 30.23
N GLU A 430 7.60 12.21 29.96
CA GLU A 430 8.69 13.16 30.18
C GLU A 430 8.58 14.37 29.24
N ALA A 431 8.24 14.16 27.98
CA ALA A 431 7.99 15.27 27.04
C ALA A 431 6.76 16.11 27.46
N PHE A 432 5.68 15.50 27.95
CA PHE A 432 4.54 16.25 28.51
C PHE A 432 4.92 17.07 29.76
N LYS A 433 5.76 16.53 30.64
CA LYS A 433 6.27 17.27 31.82
C LYS A 433 7.11 18.47 31.41
N ALA A 434 7.93 18.34 30.35
CA ALA A 434 8.78 19.43 29.88
C ALA A 434 7.96 20.62 29.32
N VAL A 435 6.72 20.38 28.85
CA VAL A 435 5.83 21.41 28.30
C VAL A 435 4.61 21.71 29.17
N ALA A 436 4.67 21.34 30.47
CA ALA A 436 3.52 21.43 31.38
C ALA A 436 3.19 22.84 31.85
N GLU A 437 4.00 23.87 31.53
CA GLU A 437 3.80 25.27 31.95
C GLU A 437 2.88 26.06 31.01
#